data_9992b4d792fc4c90bc5471eaea9c9c28
#
_entry.id   9992b4d792fc4c90bc5471eaea9c9c28
#
_cell.length_a   1.000
_cell.length_b   1.000
_cell.length_c   1.000
_cell.angle_alpha   90.00
_cell.angle_beta   90.00
_cell.angle_gamma   90.00
#
_symmetry.space_group_name_H-M   'P 1'
#
loop_
_entity.id
_entity.type
_entity.pdbx_description
1 polymer ?
#
loop_
_entity_poly.entity_id
_entity_poly.type
_entity_poly.pdbx_seq_one_letter_code
_entity_poly.pdbx_strand_id
1 'polypeptide(L)'
;TKEIPRVGHKFFMPADVYRKLMEVYENPRLNDASKVRAIEKTLKMDMQDAYLGVKDVMDNIALQALSNYGVARFTTELNNPQGREFEVDYDMDPANKLVAPLPFTDANLASGVNFILLMSQIISDFKQKGIEFGELLMSQDLYYVRAC
;
A
#
# COMPACT_ATOMS: atom_id res chain seq x y z
N THR A 1 21.86 -9.95 -10.33
CA THR A 1 20.96 -8.93 -10.91
C THR A 1 19.63 -9.05 -10.19
N LYS A 2 19.28 -8.03 -9.39
CA LYS A 2 17.94 -7.97 -8.75
C LYS A 2 16.91 -7.71 -9.83
N GLU A 3 15.91 -8.58 -9.94
CA GLU A 3 14.83 -8.42 -10.90
C GLU A 3 13.84 -7.37 -10.37
N ILE A 4 13.57 -6.36 -11.17
CA ILE A 4 12.58 -5.34 -10.80
C ILE A 4 11.19 -5.91 -11.04
N PRO A 5 10.33 -5.96 -10.03
CA PRO A 5 8.97 -6.48 -10.18
C PRO A 5 8.17 -5.63 -11.17
N ARG A 6 7.48 -6.31 -12.09
CA ARG A 6 6.54 -5.64 -12.99
C ARG A 6 5.20 -5.51 -12.29
N VAL A 7 4.83 -4.28 -11.99
CA VAL A 7 3.50 -3.95 -11.45
C VAL A 7 2.58 -3.61 -12.62
N GLY A 8 1.43 -4.27 -12.68
CA GLY A 8 0.42 -4.01 -13.69
C GLY A 8 -0.97 -4.22 -13.12
N HIS A 9 -1.90 -3.36 -13.50
CA HIS A 9 -3.32 -3.53 -13.19
C HIS A 9 -4.07 -3.91 -14.46
N LYS A 10 -4.86 -4.99 -14.42
CA LYS A 10 -5.74 -5.36 -15.53
C LYS A 10 -7.14 -4.88 -15.20
N PHE A 11 -7.66 -4.02 -16.05
CA PHE A 11 -9.05 -3.63 -15.98
C PHE A 11 -9.87 -4.57 -16.88
N PHE A 12 -10.91 -5.14 -16.32
CA PHE A 12 -11.91 -5.89 -17.08
C PHE A 12 -13.19 -5.07 -17.12
N MET A 13 -13.61 -4.69 -18.31
CA MET A 13 -14.92 -4.07 -18.46
C MET A 13 -16.01 -5.12 -18.19
N PRO A 14 -16.82 -4.94 -17.13
CA PRO A 14 -17.93 -5.84 -16.86
C PRO A 14 -18.92 -5.90 -18.02
N ALA A 15 -19.54 -7.04 -18.24
CA ALA A 15 -20.46 -7.24 -19.37
C ALA A 15 -21.68 -6.30 -19.34
N ASP A 16 -22.11 -5.89 -18.16
CA ASP A 16 -23.19 -4.91 -17.99
C ASP A 16 -22.78 -3.49 -18.39
N VAL A 17 -21.55 -3.08 -18.11
CA VAL A 17 -20.99 -1.80 -18.56
C VAL A 17 -20.84 -1.79 -20.07
N TYR A 18 -20.30 -2.87 -20.65
CA TYR A 18 -20.21 -3.02 -22.10
C TYR A 18 -21.57 -2.92 -22.77
N ARG A 19 -22.58 -3.62 -22.23
CA ARG A 19 -23.96 -3.57 -22.74
C ARG A 19 -24.53 -2.16 -22.71
N LYS A 20 -24.36 -1.43 -21.61
CA LYS A 20 -24.78 -0.03 -21.47
C LYS A 20 -24.10 0.89 -22.50
N LEU A 21 -22.81 0.69 -22.75
CA LEU A 21 -22.10 1.45 -23.80
C LEU A 21 -22.65 1.15 -25.20
N MET A 22 -22.96 -0.11 -25.48
CA MET A 22 -23.60 -0.50 -26.77
C MET A 22 -24.99 0.10 -26.89
N GLU A 23 -25.82 0.10 -25.85
CA GLU A 23 -27.14 0.76 -25.84
C GLU A 23 -27.02 2.27 -26.12
N VAL A 24 -26.02 2.96 -25.56
CA VAL A 24 -25.73 4.37 -25.84
C VAL A 24 -25.31 4.55 -27.31
N TYR A 25 -24.43 3.68 -27.82
CA TYR A 25 -23.92 3.75 -29.18
C TYR A 25 -25.03 3.52 -30.24
N GLU A 26 -25.90 2.55 -30.01
CA GLU A 26 -27.00 2.19 -30.88
C GLU A 26 -28.23 3.10 -30.75
N ASN A 27 -28.26 3.98 -29.74
CA ASN A 27 -29.44 4.83 -29.54
C ASN A 27 -29.61 5.88 -30.66
N PRO A 28 -30.65 5.78 -31.47
CA PRO A 28 -30.88 6.69 -32.58
C PRO A 28 -31.30 8.10 -32.16
N ARG A 29 -31.69 8.29 -30.88
CA ARG A 29 -32.12 9.59 -30.34
C ARG A 29 -30.92 10.44 -29.86
N LEU A 30 -29.74 9.87 -29.73
CA LEU A 30 -28.55 10.58 -29.34
C LEU A 30 -27.76 11.00 -30.59
N ASN A 31 -27.28 12.26 -30.57
CA ASN A 31 -26.35 12.72 -31.58
C ASN A 31 -24.93 12.15 -31.32
N ASP A 32 -24.10 12.13 -32.34
CA ASP A 32 -22.77 11.53 -32.28
C ASP A 32 -21.89 12.17 -31.19
N ALA A 33 -22.00 13.49 -30.98
CA ALA A 33 -21.25 14.18 -29.95
C ALA A 33 -21.64 13.72 -28.54
N SER A 34 -22.91 13.42 -28.28
CA SER A 34 -23.38 12.89 -27.02
C SER A 34 -22.93 11.45 -26.77
N LYS A 35 -22.93 10.63 -27.82
CA LYS A 35 -22.41 9.25 -27.78
C LYS A 35 -20.93 9.23 -27.44
N VAL A 36 -20.14 10.03 -28.16
CA VAL A 36 -18.69 10.13 -27.91
C VAL A 36 -18.40 10.58 -26.49
N ARG A 37 -19.08 11.61 -25.97
CA ARG A 37 -18.89 12.08 -24.58
C ARG A 37 -19.23 11.01 -23.53
N ALA A 38 -20.27 10.22 -23.75
CA ALA A 38 -20.65 9.15 -22.83
C ALA A 38 -19.58 8.04 -22.79
N ILE A 39 -19.07 7.65 -23.96
CA ILE A 39 -18.00 6.65 -24.09
C ILE A 39 -16.71 7.17 -23.45
N GLU A 40 -16.30 8.40 -23.77
CA GLU A 40 -15.10 9.03 -23.19
C GLU A 40 -15.17 9.12 -21.66
N LYS A 41 -16.33 9.46 -21.11
CA LYS A 41 -16.51 9.55 -19.64
C LYS A 41 -16.27 8.19 -18.99
N THR A 42 -16.82 7.12 -19.55
CA THR A 42 -16.65 5.76 -19.03
C THR A 42 -15.19 5.32 -19.12
N LEU A 43 -14.54 5.51 -20.29
CA LEU A 43 -13.13 5.14 -20.46
C LEU A 43 -12.18 5.95 -19.56
N LYS A 44 -12.48 7.23 -19.32
CA LYS A 44 -11.67 8.04 -18.40
C LYS A 44 -11.73 7.53 -16.95
N MET A 45 -12.91 7.12 -16.49
CA MET A 45 -13.06 6.53 -15.15
C MET A 45 -12.22 5.24 -15.05
N ASP A 46 -12.31 4.37 -16.04
CA ASP A 46 -11.56 3.12 -16.07
C ASP A 46 -10.04 3.34 -16.09
N MET A 47 -9.57 4.33 -16.81
CA MET A 47 -8.15 4.69 -16.85
C MET A 47 -7.66 5.27 -15.50
N GLN A 48 -8.50 6.07 -14.84
CA GLN A 48 -8.19 6.59 -13.50
C GLN A 48 -8.11 5.46 -12.46
N ASP A 49 -9.05 4.53 -12.49
CA ASP A 49 -9.07 3.38 -11.58
C ASP A 49 -7.86 2.46 -11.82
N ALA A 50 -7.47 2.25 -13.09
CA ALA A 50 -6.26 1.50 -13.41
C ALA A 50 -4.98 2.19 -12.87
N TYR A 51 -4.90 3.53 -13.00
CA TYR A 51 -3.77 4.29 -12.47
C TYR A 51 -3.71 4.24 -10.93
N LEU A 52 -4.85 4.44 -10.27
CA LEU A 52 -4.95 4.36 -8.82
C LEU A 52 -4.60 2.96 -8.31
N GLY A 53 -5.08 1.91 -8.99
CA GLY A 53 -4.74 0.53 -8.64
C GLY A 53 -3.24 0.24 -8.72
N VAL A 54 -2.51 0.79 -9.69
CA VAL A 54 -1.04 0.67 -9.73
C VAL A 54 -0.40 1.40 -8.56
N LYS A 55 -0.88 2.60 -8.24
CA LYS A 55 -0.38 3.38 -7.09
C LYS A 55 -0.61 2.64 -5.78
N ASP A 56 -1.80 2.09 -5.56
CA ASP A 56 -2.14 1.33 -4.36
C ASP A 56 -1.23 0.10 -4.18
N VAL A 57 -0.89 -0.59 -5.28
CA VAL A 57 0.06 -1.70 -5.23
C VAL A 57 1.46 -1.21 -4.85
N MET A 58 1.91 -0.08 -5.38
CA MET A 58 3.22 0.48 -5.03
C MET A 58 3.27 0.89 -3.55
N ASP A 59 2.23 1.53 -3.05
CA ASP A 59 2.11 1.92 -1.63
C ASP A 59 2.10 0.67 -0.73
N ASN A 60 1.39 -0.38 -1.13
CA ASN A 60 1.37 -1.66 -0.41
C ASN A 60 2.77 -2.32 -0.37
N ILE A 61 3.50 -2.32 -1.48
CA ILE A 61 4.88 -2.83 -1.54
C ILE A 61 5.77 -2.05 -0.56
N ALA A 62 5.68 -0.72 -0.56
CA ALA A 62 6.47 0.12 0.32
C ALA A 62 6.15 -0.15 1.79
N LEU A 63 4.88 -0.21 2.16
CA LEU A 63 4.43 -0.50 3.53
C LEU A 63 4.84 -1.92 3.96
N GLN A 64 4.74 -2.91 3.08
CA GLN A 64 5.22 -4.26 3.34
C GLN A 64 6.73 -4.29 3.60
N ALA A 65 7.51 -3.62 2.75
CA ALA A 65 8.95 -3.53 2.92
C ALA A 65 9.33 -2.88 4.26
N LEU A 66 8.63 -1.80 4.64
CA LEU A 66 8.85 -1.14 5.93
C LEU A 66 8.50 -2.04 7.12
N SER A 67 7.37 -2.74 7.07
CA SER A 67 6.91 -3.60 8.16
C SER A 67 7.69 -4.92 8.29
N ASN A 68 8.30 -5.40 7.20
CA ASN A 68 9.02 -6.66 7.14
C ASN A 68 10.55 -6.47 7.00
N TYR A 69 11.11 -5.46 7.65
CA TYR A 69 12.55 -5.22 7.67
C TYR A 69 13.23 -5.09 6.31
N GLY A 70 12.54 -4.45 5.37
CA GLY A 70 13.04 -4.22 4.01
C GLY A 70 12.69 -5.32 3.01
N VAL A 71 11.85 -6.28 3.36
CA VAL A 71 11.46 -7.38 2.48
C VAL A 71 9.99 -7.25 2.09
N ALA A 72 9.69 -7.18 0.79
CA ALA A 72 8.34 -7.28 0.26
C ALA A 72 8.12 -8.64 -0.39
N ARG A 73 7.06 -9.35 0.00
CA ARG A 73 6.70 -10.67 -0.52
C ARG A 73 5.43 -10.61 -1.33
N PHE A 74 5.46 -11.25 -2.48
CA PHE A 74 4.33 -11.37 -3.38
C PHE A 74 3.95 -12.84 -3.49
N THR A 75 2.77 -13.16 -3.00
CA THR A 75 2.23 -14.52 -3.05
C THR A 75 0.91 -14.54 -3.77
N THR A 76 0.59 -15.66 -4.40
CA THR A 76 -0.70 -15.85 -5.09
C THR A 76 -1.89 -15.76 -4.15
N GLU A 77 -1.69 -16.05 -2.87
CA GLU A 77 -2.75 -16.03 -1.86
C GLU A 77 -3.05 -14.63 -1.32
N LEU A 78 -2.05 -13.76 -1.22
CA LEU A 78 -2.19 -12.48 -0.51
C LEU A 78 -2.34 -11.28 -1.45
N ASN A 79 -1.42 -11.12 -2.41
CA ASN A 79 -1.31 -9.87 -3.13
C ASN A 79 -0.99 -10.01 -4.63
N ASN A 80 -0.82 -11.23 -5.14
CA ASN A 80 -0.54 -11.47 -6.54
C ASN A 80 -1.28 -12.70 -7.10
N PRO A 81 -2.62 -12.72 -7.10
CA PRO A 81 -3.43 -13.92 -7.39
C PRO A 81 -3.24 -14.48 -8.81
N GLN A 82 -2.67 -13.73 -9.72
CA GLN A 82 -2.45 -14.15 -11.12
C GLN A 82 -0.99 -14.07 -11.56
N GLY A 83 -0.08 -13.78 -10.64
CA GLY A 83 1.33 -13.61 -10.91
C GLY A 83 2.20 -14.74 -10.37
N ARG A 84 3.51 -14.61 -10.59
CA ARG A 84 4.50 -15.48 -9.95
C ARG A 84 4.78 -14.99 -8.54
N GLU A 85 5.01 -15.92 -7.64
CA GLU A 85 5.50 -15.61 -6.31
C GLU A 85 6.96 -15.16 -6.41
N PHE A 86 7.26 -14.07 -5.76
CA PHE A 86 8.62 -13.54 -5.66
C PHE A 86 8.80 -12.72 -4.40
N GLU A 87 10.04 -12.55 -4.01
CA GLU A 87 10.44 -11.74 -2.87
C GLU A 87 11.43 -10.67 -3.33
N VAL A 88 11.23 -9.46 -2.88
CA VAL A 88 12.14 -8.33 -3.13
C VAL A 88 12.74 -7.91 -1.80
N ASP A 89 14.05 -8.05 -1.68
CA ASP A 89 14.83 -7.54 -0.54
C ASP A 89 15.45 -6.19 -0.93
N TYR A 90 15.08 -5.15 -0.20
CA TYR A 90 15.58 -3.78 -0.40
C TYR A 90 16.90 -3.50 0.34
N ASP A 91 17.55 -4.53 0.91
CA ASP A 91 18.81 -4.42 1.64
C ASP A 91 18.77 -3.33 2.75
N MET A 92 17.71 -3.31 3.54
CA MET A 92 17.63 -2.38 4.67
C MET A 92 18.79 -2.62 5.62
N ASP A 93 19.52 -1.55 5.96
CA ASP A 93 20.64 -1.62 6.91
C ASP A 93 20.21 -2.29 8.22
N PRO A 94 20.90 -3.34 8.68
CA PRO A 94 20.60 -4.00 9.94
C PRO A 94 20.54 -3.05 11.13
N ALA A 95 21.32 -1.96 11.12
CA ALA A 95 21.30 -0.93 12.16
C ALA A 95 19.94 -0.19 12.26
N ASN A 96 19.11 -0.25 11.21
CA ASN A 96 17.79 0.36 11.18
C ASN A 96 16.67 -0.66 11.52
N LYS A 97 17.02 -1.93 11.74
CA LYS A 97 16.09 -3.00 12.10
C LYS A 97 15.99 -3.15 13.61
N LEU A 98 15.35 -2.19 14.26
CA LEU A 98 15.21 -2.20 15.71
C LEU A 98 14.06 -3.12 16.13
N VAL A 99 14.32 -4.01 17.06
CA VAL A 99 13.31 -4.89 17.67
C VAL A 99 13.12 -4.46 19.12
N ALA A 100 11.90 -4.23 19.53
CA ALA A 100 11.60 -3.95 20.93
C ALA A 100 12.01 -5.15 21.82
N PRO A 101 12.66 -4.94 22.95
CA PRO A 101 13.13 -6.02 23.83
C PRO A 101 11.98 -6.90 24.34
N LEU A 102 10.79 -6.32 24.50
CA LEU A 102 9.56 -7.02 24.87
C LEU A 102 8.40 -6.51 24.01
N PRO A 103 7.45 -7.38 23.65
CA PRO A 103 6.27 -6.95 22.93
C PRO A 103 5.41 -6.00 23.78
N PHE A 104 4.81 -5.01 23.15
CA PHE A 104 3.91 -4.05 23.80
C PHE A 104 2.53 -4.69 24.05
N THR A 105 2.44 -5.59 25.00
CA THR A 105 1.20 -6.17 25.52
C THR A 105 0.76 -5.46 26.78
N ASP A 106 -0.52 -5.55 27.15
CA ASP A 106 -1.02 -4.93 28.38
C ASP A 106 -0.28 -5.42 29.63
N ALA A 107 0.07 -6.71 29.65
CA ALA A 107 0.84 -7.30 30.74
C ALA A 107 2.24 -6.68 30.86
N ASN A 108 2.92 -6.47 29.73
CA ASN A 108 4.27 -5.88 29.72
C ASN A 108 4.23 -4.38 30.07
N LEU A 109 3.20 -3.66 29.64
CA LEU A 109 3.00 -2.26 30.02
C LEU A 109 2.73 -2.13 31.51
N ALA A 110 1.89 -2.97 32.07
CA ALA A 110 1.64 -3.01 33.52
C ALA A 110 2.91 -3.36 34.32
N SER A 111 3.85 -4.10 33.73
CA SER A 111 5.16 -4.42 34.33
C SER A 111 6.23 -3.34 34.16
N GLY A 112 5.90 -2.19 33.53
CA GLY A 112 6.80 -1.03 33.41
C GLY A 112 7.47 -0.86 32.04
N VAL A 113 7.10 -1.64 31.02
CA VAL A 113 7.54 -1.39 29.65
C VAL A 113 6.88 -0.09 29.16
N ASN A 114 7.70 0.93 28.91
CA ASN A 114 7.21 2.24 28.51
C ASN A 114 7.52 2.51 27.03
N PHE A 115 6.47 2.54 26.22
CA PHE A 115 6.56 2.82 24.78
C PHE A 115 7.15 4.21 24.50
N ILE A 116 6.70 5.24 25.24
CA ILE A 116 7.15 6.62 25.04
C ILE A 116 8.64 6.77 25.37
N LEU A 117 9.09 6.12 26.44
CA LEU A 117 10.50 6.13 26.82
C LEU A 117 11.37 5.45 25.76
N LEU A 118 10.94 4.30 25.24
CA LEU A 118 11.63 3.61 24.16
C LEU A 118 11.71 4.46 22.90
N MET A 119 10.61 5.10 22.49
CA MET A 119 10.61 5.99 21.34
C MET A 119 11.54 7.19 21.55
N SER A 120 11.54 7.76 22.74
CA SER A 120 12.43 8.89 23.07
C SER A 120 13.91 8.48 22.99
N GLN A 121 14.25 7.27 23.42
CA GLN A 121 15.61 6.74 23.31
C GLN A 121 16.01 6.54 21.85
N ILE A 122 15.15 5.90 21.05
CA ILE A 122 15.39 5.69 19.63
C ILE A 122 15.60 7.04 18.91
N ILE A 123 14.73 8.01 19.14
CA ILE A 123 14.84 9.35 18.54
C ILE A 123 16.16 10.01 18.96
N SER A 124 16.54 9.91 20.22
CA SER A 124 17.80 10.47 20.72
C SER A 124 19.02 9.84 20.05
N ASP A 125 19.05 8.50 19.94
CA ASP A 125 20.16 7.76 19.33
C ASP A 125 20.34 8.09 17.85
N PHE A 126 19.22 8.20 17.11
CA PHE A 126 19.26 8.55 15.70
C PHE A 126 19.62 10.03 15.49
N LYS A 127 19.18 10.93 16.38
CA LYS A 127 19.56 12.34 16.34
C LYS A 127 21.06 12.52 16.54
N GLN A 128 21.70 11.72 17.38
CA GLN A 128 23.16 11.73 17.55
C GLN A 128 23.89 11.29 16.26
N LYS A 129 23.23 10.47 15.43
CA LYS A 129 23.71 10.07 14.10
C LYS A 129 23.36 11.09 12.99
N GLY A 130 22.76 12.23 13.32
CA GLY A 130 22.34 13.25 12.38
C GLY A 130 21.06 12.94 11.61
N ILE A 131 20.26 11.99 12.09
CA ILE A 131 18.98 11.60 11.49
C ILE A 131 17.84 12.20 12.30
N GLU A 132 16.96 12.95 11.64
CA GLU A 132 15.73 13.49 12.22
C GLU A 132 14.51 12.73 11.66
N PHE A 133 13.61 12.33 12.56
CA PHE A 133 12.35 11.70 12.18
C PHE A 133 11.27 12.78 11.97
N GLY A 134 10.56 12.71 10.84
CA GLY A 134 9.43 13.59 10.55
C GLY A 134 8.08 13.00 10.96
N GLU A 135 7.93 11.68 10.84
CA GLU A 135 6.65 11.00 11.03
C GLU A 135 6.84 9.66 11.73
N LEU A 136 5.82 9.25 12.48
CA LEU A 136 5.70 7.93 13.07
C LEU A 136 4.49 7.21 12.49
N LEU A 137 4.72 6.14 11.75
CA LEU A 137 3.67 5.27 11.24
C LEU A 137 3.46 4.10 12.20
N MET A 138 2.24 3.91 12.68
CA MET A 138 1.88 2.79 13.55
C MET A 138 0.49 2.26 13.19
N SER A 139 0.20 1.01 13.56
CA SER A 139 -1.13 0.46 13.41
C SER A 139 -2.12 1.16 14.34
N GLN A 140 -3.39 1.21 13.94
CA GLN A 140 -4.47 1.79 14.75
C GLN A 140 -4.59 1.11 16.11
N ASP A 141 -4.45 -0.22 16.15
CA ASP A 141 -4.47 -0.99 17.39
C ASP A 141 -3.34 -0.59 18.34
N LEU A 142 -2.14 -0.42 17.81
CA LEU A 142 -1.00 0.04 18.60
C LEU A 142 -1.21 1.46 19.13
N TYR A 143 -1.81 2.34 18.34
CA TYR A 143 -2.11 3.71 18.75
C TYR A 143 -3.11 3.75 19.92
N TYR A 144 -4.25 3.06 19.82
CA TYR A 144 -5.27 3.08 20.87
C TYR A 144 -4.85 2.43 22.17
N VAL A 145 -4.05 1.39 22.11
CA VAL A 145 -3.59 0.67 23.32
C VAL A 145 -2.40 1.37 23.99
N ARG A 146 -1.66 2.24 23.29
CA ARG A 146 -0.36 2.73 23.75
C ARG A 146 -0.24 4.24 23.87
N ALA A 147 -1.09 5.01 23.20
CA ALA A 147 -1.05 6.48 23.17
C ALA A 147 -2.10 7.12 24.08
N CYS A 148 -3.02 6.34 24.65
CA CYS A 148 -3.94 6.72 25.70
C CYS A 148 -3.48 6.17 27.03
#